data_ed871e4b1916ffe1e4a916c5c67443db
#
_entry.id   ed871e4b1916ffe1e4a916c5c67443db
#
_cell.length_a   1.000
_cell.length_b   1.000
_cell.length_c   1.000
_cell.angle_alpha   90.00
_cell.angle_beta   90.00
_cell.angle_gamma   90.00
#
_symmetry.space_group_name_H-M   'P 1'
#
loop_
_entity.id
_entity.type
_entity.pdbx_description
1 polymer ?
#
loop_
_entity_poly.entity_id
_entity_poly.type
_entity_poly.pdbx_seq_one_letter_code
_entity_poly.pdbx_strand_id
1 'polypeptide(L)'
;MSLDGRVAVVTGATKGVGRGIGRELAQHGARVFVTGRSAPDHERLDKQVTGVRCDHRVDTQVEAAFNLIVREADAIDILVNSVWGGYERMVEDGNFTWSKPFWEQPLWRWDAMFSAGVRAYYQASQLAAPAMIARRRGLIVNISFWAAQKHIGNVAYGVSKAATDKMTADMATELKPYGVAVVSLYPGLVRTERVMESAKWLDLTNSESPEFIGRAVAALAADPDVLRYTGKVLVAAGLAMEYGFTDVDGKTPRPLTLTDV
;
A
#
# COMPACT_ATOMS: atom_id res chain seq x y z
N MET A 1 -14.14 6.06 14.23
CA MET A 1 -13.84 6.57 12.86
C MET A 1 -14.94 6.06 11.94
N SER A 2 -15.59 6.91 11.13
CA SER A 2 -16.53 6.45 10.10
C SER A 2 -16.03 6.87 8.72
N LEU A 3 -16.10 5.95 7.76
CA LEU A 3 -15.82 6.16 6.33
C LEU A 3 -17.08 5.95 5.48
N ASP A 4 -18.27 6.07 6.09
CA ASP A 4 -19.54 5.92 5.40
C ASP A 4 -19.63 6.85 4.17
N GLY A 5 -20.04 6.30 3.05
CA GLY A 5 -20.12 7.02 1.78
C GLY A 5 -18.78 7.31 1.09
N ARG A 6 -17.65 6.82 1.64
CA ARG A 6 -16.34 6.88 0.98
C ARG A 6 -16.13 5.69 0.06
N VAL A 7 -15.46 5.93 -1.05
CA VAL A 7 -15.04 4.89 -2.00
C VAL A 7 -13.54 4.73 -1.93
N ALA A 8 -13.09 3.50 -1.67
CA ALA A 8 -11.69 3.15 -1.58
C ALA A 8 -11.29 2.14 -2.66
N VAL A 9 -10.11 2.32 -3.24
CA VAL A 9 -9.45 1.36 -4.12
C VAL A 9 -8.15 0.92 -3.46
N VAL A 10 -7.97 -0.40 -3.29
CA VAL A 10 -6.75 -0.98 -2.74
C VAL A 10 -6.13 -1.91 -3.77
N THR A 11 -4.96 -1.53 -4.30
CA THR A 11 -4.26 -2.33 -5.30
C THR A 11 -3.45 -3.44 -4.64
N GLY A 12 -3.40 -4.64 -5.27
CA GLY A 12 -2.68 -5.79 -4.70
C GLY A 12 -3.31 -6.35 -3.41
N ALA A 13 -4.63 -6.24 -3.26
CA ALA A 13 -5.32 -6.50 -1.99
C ALA A 13 -5.94 -7.92 -1.87
N THR A 14 -5.48 -8.88 -2.66
CA THR A 14 -5.96 -10.26 -2.57
C THR A 14 -5.33 -11.05 -1.41
N LYS A 15 -4.22 -10.56 -0.85
CA LYS A 15 -3.50 -11.13 0.31
C LYS A 15 -2.63 -10.08 1.00
N GLY A 16 -2.04 -10.47 2.13
CA GLY A 16 -1.05 -9.67 2.86
C GLY A 16 -1.57 -8.30 3.30
N VAL A 17 -0.69 -7.30 3.26
CA VAL A 17 -0.97 -5.92 3.71
C VAL A 17 -2.19 -5.34 3.02
N GLY A 18 -2.28 -5.44 1.70
CA GLY A 18 -3.41 -4.91 0.93
C GLY A 18 -4.75 -5.49 1.36
N ARG A 19 -4.82 -6.82 1.67
CA ARG A 19 -6.03 -7.46 2.16
C ARG A 19 -6.45 -6.94 3.54
N GLY A 20 -5.50 -6.78 4.46
CA GLY A 20 -5.77 -6.20 5.78
C GLY A 20 -6.30 -4.77 5.67
N ILE A 21 -5.70 -3.95 4.79
CA ILE A 21 -6.16 -2.59 4.53
C ILE A 21 -7.60 -2.59 3.97
N GLY A 22 -7.88 -3.43 2.96
CA GLY A 22 -9.21 -3.52 2.37
C GLY A 22 -10.29 -3.89 3.39
N ARG A 23 -9.98 -4.83 4.30
CA ARG A 23 -10.89 -5.25 5.38
C ARG A 23 -11.17 -4.12 6.38
N GLU A 24 -10.14 -3.45 6.86
CA GLU A 24 -10.30 -2.38 7.85
C GLU A 24 -11.07 -1.18 7.26
N LEU A 25 -10.80 -0.79 6.02
CA LEU A 25 -11.57 0.26 5.34
C LEU A 25 -13.06 -0.11 5.22
N ALA A 26 -13.35 -1.38 4.89
CA ALA A 26 -14.73 -1.87 4.81
C ALA A 26 -15.41 -1.92 6.19
N GLN A 27 -14.70 -2.34 7.24
CA GLN A 27 -15.21 -2.35 8.62
C GLN A 27 -15.55 -0.94 9.12
N HIS A 28 -14.84 0.07 8.61
CA HIS A 28 -15.13 1.47 8.92
C HIS A 28 -16.21 2.10 8.03
N GLY A 29 -16.86 1.32 7.14
CA GLY A 29 -18.01 1.74 6.33
C GLY A 29 -17.69 2.16 4.90
N ALA A 30 -16.43 2.14 4.45
CA ALA A 30 -16.10 2.45 3.07
C ALA A 30 -16.59 1.37 2.10
N ARG A 31 -17.04 1.79 0.91
CA ARG A 31 -17.16 0.89 -0.24
C ARG A 31 -15.78 0.64 -0.83
N VAL A 32 -15.31 -0.61 -0.81
CA VAL A 32 -13.94 -0.95 -1.16
C VAL A 32 -13.87 -1.78 -2.43
N PHE A 33 -13.05 -1.36 -3.37
CA PHE A 33 -12.64 -2.15 -4.53
C PHE A 33 -11.22 -2.68 -4.30
N VAL A 34 -11.06 -4.00 -4.37
CA VAL A 34 -9.76 -4.65 -4.23
C VAL A 34 -9.31 -5.20 -5.56
N THR A 35 -8.10 -4.84 -6.00
CA THR A 35 -7.58 -5.28 -7.29
C THR A 35 -6.43 -6.26 -7.12
N GLY A 36 -6.26 -7.16 -8.09
CA GLY A 36 -5.16 -8.11 -8.13
C GLY A 36 -5.41 -9.26 -9.10
N ARG A 37 -4.36 -10.00 -9.43
CA ARG A 37 -4.40 -11.12 -10.39
C ARG A 37 -5.32 -12.27 -9.96
N SER A 38 -5.44 -12.49 -8.67
CA SER A 38 -6.29 -13.53 -8.06
C SER A 38 -7.57 -12.97 -7.44
N ALA A 39 -7.89 -11.69 -7.66
CA ALA A 39 -9.20 -11.19 -7.31
C ALA A 39 -10.26 -11.88 -8.19
N PRO A 40 -11.44 -12.22 -7.64
CA PRO A 40 -12.57 -12.60 -8.46
C PRO A 40 -12.88 -11.48 -9.45
N ASP A 41 -13.33 -11.87 -10.63
CA ASP A 41 -13.64 -10.90 -11.68
C ASP A 41 -14.99 -10.26 -11.39
N HIS A 42 -14.94 -9.02 -10.87
CA HIS A 42 -16.10 -8.21 -10.54
C HIS A 42 -17.10 -8.90 -9.60
N GLU A 43 -16.57 -9.64 -8.63
CA GLU A 43 -17.38 -10.34 -7.63
C GLU A 43 -17.39 -9.61 -6.29
N ARG A 44 -18.58 -9.59 -5.67
CA ARG A 44 -18.74 -9.07 -4.31
C ARG A 44 -18.19 -10.08 -3.29
N LEU A 45 -17.09 -9.71 -2.64
CA LEU A 45 -16.43 -10.55 -1.63
C LEU A 45 -17.07 -10.43 -0.24
N ASP A 46 -17.70 -9.27 0.03
CA ASP A 46 -18.42 -8.95 1.26
C ASP A 46 -19.40 -7.80 0.97
N LYS A 47 -20.21 -7.40 1.94
CA LYS A 47 -21.19 -6.30 1.78
C LYS A 47 -20.59 -5.03 1.22
N GLN A 48 -19.34 -4.73 1.61
CA GLN A 48 -18.62 -3.50 1.25
C GLN A 48 -17.43 -3.73 0.32
N VAL A 49 -17.06 -4.98 -0.01
CA VAL A 49 -15.84 -5.28 -0.77
C VAL A 49 -16.17 -5.93 -2.11
N THR A 50 -15.71 -5.33 -3.20
CA THR A 50 -15.81 -5.86 -4.56
C THR A 50 -14.42 -6.20 -5.09
N GLY A 51 -14.23 -7.43 -5.59
CA GLY A 51 -13.02 -7.84 -6.28
C GLY A 51 -13.02 -7.37 -7.73
N VAL A 52 -11.90 -6.87 -8.21
CA VAL A 52 -11.69 -6.52 -9.63
C VAL A 52 -10.40 -7.15 -10.12
N ARG A 53 -10.50 -8.08 -11.03
CA ARG A 53 -9.32 -8.78 -11.56
C ARG A 53 -8.45 -7.82 -12.38
N CYS A 54 -7.16 -7.73 -12.02
CA CYS A 54 -6.23 -6.82 -12.67
C CYS A 54 -4.79 -7.29 -12.48
N ASP A 55 -4.03 -7.46 -13.55
CA ASP A 55 -2.57 -7.50 -13.50
C ASP A 55 -2.03 -6.08 -13.71
N HIS A 56 -1.49 -5.51 -12.64
CA HIS A 56 -0.97 -4.15 -12.64
C HIS A 56 0.29 -3.94 -13.50
N ARG A 57 0.78 -4.97 -14.18
CA ARG A 57 1.84 -4.88 -15.18
C ARG A 57 1.30 -4.70 -16.60
N VAL A 58 -0.03 -4.78 -16.77
CA VAL A 58 -0.74 -4.68 -18.05
C VAL A 58 -1.61 -3.44 -18.04
N ASP A 59 -1.18 -2.38 -18.73
CA ASP A 59 -1.81 -1.05 -18.70
C ASP A 59 -3.30 -1.09 -19.01
N THR A 60 -3.68 -1.82 -20.05
CA THR A 60 -5.08 -1.92 -20.47
C THR A 60 -5.97 -2.60 -19.42
N GLN A 61 -5.43 -3.51 -18.62
CA GLN A 61 -6.19 -4.10 -17.50
C GLN A 61 -6.34 -3.09 -16.35
N VAL A 62 -5.32 -2.29 -16.07
CA VAL A 62 -5.40 -1.24 -15.04
C VAL A 62 -6.41 -0.18 -15.45
N GLU A 63 -6.36 0.30 -16.69
CA GLU A 63 -7.31 1.25 -17.25
C GLU A 63 -8.75 0.70 -17.20
N ALA A 64 -8.97 -0.53 -17.64
CA ALA A 64 -10.28 -1.18 -17.60
C ALA A 64 -10.81 -1.30 -16.16
N ALA A 65 -9.96 -1.68 -15.20
CA ALA A 65 -10.34 -1.78 -13.79
C ALA A 65 -10.74 -0.42 -13.19
N PHE A 66 -9.96 0.63 -13.41
CA PHE A 66 -10.28 1.97 -12.89
C PHE A 66 -11.52 2.57 -13.59
N ASN A 67 -11.67 2.39 -14.89
CA ASN A 67 -12.87 2.81 -15.62
C ASN A 67 -14.14 2.12 -15.10
N LEU A 68 -14.06 0.81 -14.79
CA LEU A 68 -15.13 0.07 -14.16
C LEU A 68 -15.48 0.66 -12.80
N ILE A 69 -14.48 0.88 -11.93
CA ILE A 69 -14.67 1.40 -10.58
C ILE A 69 -15.31 2.79 -10.61
N VAL A 70 -14.79 3.70 -11.43
CA VAL A 70 -15.35 5.06 -11.55
C VAL A 70 -16.79 5.03 -12.06
N ARG A 71 -17.10 4.17 -13.04
CA ARG A 71 -18.47 4.03 -13.56
C ARG A 71 -19.45 3.51 -12.50
N GLU A 72 -19.01 2.62 -11.60
CA GLU A 72 -19.87 2.03 -10.58
C GLU A 72 -20.03 2.86 -9.33
N ALA A 73 -18.99 3.60 -8.96
CA ALA A 73 -18.95 4.30 -7.70
C ALA A 73 -19.05 5.82 -7.83
N ASP A 74 -18.90 6.35 -9.06
CA ASP A 74 -18.89 7.80 -9.37
C ASP A 74 -17.86 8.59 -8.55
N ALA A 75 -16.96 7.90 -7.86
CA ALA A 75 -15.93 8.52 -7.02
C ALA A 75 -14.77 7.57 -6.73
N ILE A 76 -13.62 8.14 -6.41
CA ILE A 76 -12.54 7.48 -5.67
C ILE A 76 -12.10 8.50 -4.63
N ASP A 77 -12.34 8.20 -3.35
CA ASP A 77 -11.93 9.07 -2.24
C ASP A 77 -10.57 8.65 -1.65
N ILE A 78 -10.26 7.35 -1.71
CA ILE A 78 -9.07 6.75 -1.13
C ILE A 78 -8.45 5.80 -2.15
N LEU A 79 -7.19 6.00 -2.47
CA LEU A 79 -6.38 5.05 -3.22
C LEU A 79 -5.24 4.55 -2.34
N VAL A 80 -5.12 3.22 -2.20
CA VAL A 80 -3.99 2.61 -1.54
C VAL A 80 -3.19 1.79 -2.54
N ASN A 81 -2.00 2.22 -2.84
CA ASN A 81 -1.04 1.53 -3.67
C ASN A 81 -0.27 0.51 -2.83
N SER A 82 -0.66 -0.78 -2.93
CA SER A 82 -0.07 -1.89 -2.18
C SER A 82 0.34 -3.07 -3.06
N VAL A 83 0.09 -3.00 -4.38
CA VAL A 83 0.59 -4.03 -5.31
C VAL A 83 2.12 -4.05 -5.33
N TRP A 84 2.72 -5.25 -5.32
CA TRP A 84 4.15 -5.41 -5.27
C TRP A 84 4.62 -6.66 -6.02
N GLY A 85 5.80 -6.60 -6.61
CA GLY A 85 6.52 -7.72 -7.22
C GLY A 85 7.95 -7.83 -6.71
N GLY A 86 8.64 -8.91 -7.06
CA GLY A 86 10.06 -9.10 -6.73
C GLY A 86 10.33 -9.99 -5.52
N TYR A 87 9.28 -10.38 -4.75
CA TYR A 87 9.43 -11.36 -3.65
C TYR A 87 9.19 -12.80 -4.08
N GLU A 88 8.72 -13.03 -5.31
CA GLU A 88 8.29 -14.34 -5.79
C GLU A 88 9.39 -15.38 -5.79
N ARG A 89 10.63 -14.94 -5.97
CA ARG A 89 11.83 -15.80 -6.07
C ARG A 89 12.92 -15.33 -5.09
N MET A 90 12.57 -15.14 -3.82
CA MET A 90 13.57 -14.86 -2.78
C MET A 90 14.45 -16.09 -2.49
N VAL A 91 13.88 -17.26 -2.71
CA VAL A 91 14.59 -18.55 -2.67
C VAL A 91 14.58 -19.14 -4.08
N GLU A 92 15.74 -19.45 -4.64
CA GLU A 92 15.94 -20.12 -5.92
C GLU A 92 16.87 -21.31 -5.71
N ASP A 93 16.46 -22.50 -6.16
CA ASP A 93 17.20 -23.75 -6.01
C ASP A 93 17.67 -24.02 -4.56
N GLY A 94 16.78 -23.70 -3.60
CA GLY A 94 17.05 -23.87 -2.16
C GLY A 94 17.94 -22.80 -1.53
N ASN A 95 18.43 -21.83 -2.29
CA ASN A 95 19.28 -20.77 -1.82
C ASN A 95 18.51 -19.45 -1.67
N PHE A 96 18.76 -18.75 -0.54
CA PHE A 96 18.21 -17.41 -0.32
C PHE A 96 18.99 -16.40 -1.16
N THR A 97 18.36 -15.84 -2.19
CA THR A 97 19.02 -14.98 -3.20
C THR A 97 18.79 -13.49 -2.97
N TRP A 98 17.94 -13.13 -2.01
CA TRP A 98 17.58 -11.74 -1.75
C TRP A 98 18.75 -10.84 -1.40
N SER A 99 19.63 -11.32 -0.51
CA SER A 99 20.77 -10.57 0.03
C SER A 99 22.08 -10.75 -0.77
N LYS A 100 22.02 -11.41 -1.94
CA LYS A 100 23.20 -11.46 -2.83
C LYS A 100 23.63 -10.04 -3.21
N PRO A 101 24.93 -9.81 -3.44
CA PRO A 101 25.42 -8.51 -3.89
C PRO A 101 24.77 -8.10 -5.22
N PHE A 102 24.60 -6.79 -5.43
CA PHE A 102 23.80 -6.28 -6.57
C PHE A 102 24.30 -6.75 -7.94
N TRP A 103 25.60 -6.99 -8.10
CA TRP A 103 26.17 -7.48 -9.35
C TRP A 103 25.88 -8.97 -9.65
N GLU A 104 25.31 -9.69 -8.68
CA GLU A 104 24.82 -11.06 -8.84
C GLU A 104 23.28 -11.12 -8.88
N GLN A 105 22.61 -9.99 -8.69
CA GLN A 105 21.15 -9.92 -8.71
C GLN A 105 20.63 -10.03 -10.15
N PRO A 106 19.61 -10.87 -10.40
CA PRO A 106 19.00 -10.97 -11.72
C PRO A 106 18.19 -9.72 -12.06
N LEU A 107 18.25 -9.24 -13.31
CA LEU A 107 17.50 -8.07 -13.78
C LEU A 107 15.98 -8.24 -13.63
N TRP A 108 15.45 -9.47 -13.74
CA TRP A 108 14.02 -9.70 -13.56
C TRP A 108 13.50 -9.18 -12.19
N ARG A 109 14.35 -9.17 -11.14
CA ARG A 109 13.96 -8.66 -9.81
C ARG A 109 13.79 -7.14 -9.83
N TRP A 110 14.69 -6.43 -10.50
CA TRP A 110 14.56 -5.01 -10.77
C TRP A 110 13.25 -4.74 -11.53
N ASP A 111 13.06 -5.42 -12.67
CA ASP A 111 11.88 -5.24 -13.51
C ASP A 111 10.57 -5.51 -12.74
N ALA A 112 10.54 -6.55 -11.91
CA ALA A 112 9.36 -6.88 -11.12
C ALA A 112 9.03 -5.79 -10.09
N MET A 113 10.05 -5.23 -9.40
CA MET A 113 9.86 -4.17 -8.40
C MET A 113 9.43 -2.85 -9.04
N PHE A 114 9.96 -2.53 -10.22
CA PHE A 114 9.58 -1.30 -10.92
C PHE A 114 8.26 -1.44 -11.66
N SER A 115 8.01 -2.53 -12.35
CA SER A 115 6.77 -2.71 -13.13
C SER A 115 5.55 -2.92 -12.24
N ALA A 116 5.62 -3.85 -11.27
CA ALA A 116 4.50 -4.14 -10.36
C ALA A 116 4.50 -3.28 -9.08
N GLY A 117 5.52 -2.45 -8.87
CA GLY A 117 5.63 -1.50 -7.77
C GLY A 117 5.52 -0.07 -8.27
N VAL A 118 6.65 0.57 -8.53
CA VAL A 118 6.74 2.02 -8.83
C VAL A 118 5.81 2.45 -9.97
N ARG A 119 5.90 1.76 -11.13
CA ARG A 119 5.10 2.08 -12.31
C ARG A 119 3.61 1.85 -12.09
N ALA A 120 3.26 0.74 -11.43
CA ALA A 120 1.87 0.42 -11.10
C ALA A 120 1.25 1.48 -10.16
N TYR A 121 2.02 1.96 -9.18
CA TYR A 121 1.58 3.05 -8.28
C TYR A 121 1.34 4.35 -9.04
N TYR A 122 2.26 4.69 -9.96
CA TYR A 122 2.12 5.87 -10.80
C TYR A 122 0.83 5.81 -11.63
N GLN A 123 0.62 4.72 -12.37
CA GLN A 123 -0.53 4.55 -13.25
C GLN A 123 -1.86 4.55 -12.47
N ALA A 124 -1.93 3.82 -11.35
CA ALA A 124 -3.13 3.81 -10.51
C ALA A 124 -3.45 5.22 -9.98
N SER A 125 -2.43 5.96 -9.54
CA SER A 125 -2.58 7.34 -9.07
C SER A 125 -3.03 8.29 -10.18
N GLN A 126 -2.46 8.15 -11.39
CA GLN A 126 -2.86 8.92 -12.58
C GLN A 126 -4.33 8.71 -12.93
N LEU A 127 -4.83 7.46 -12.81
CA LEU A 127 -6.22 7.13 -13.12
C LEU A 127 -7.20 7.57 -12.01
N ALA A 128 -6.78 7.59 -10.76
CA ALA A 128 -7.62 8.01 -9.64
C ALA A 128 -7.68 9.55 -9.47
N ALA A 129 -6.59 10.24 -9.76
CA ALA A 129 -6.46 11.68 -9.50
C ALA A 129 -7.56 12.55 -10.11
N PRO A 130 -8.03 12.36 -11.36
CA PRO A 130 -9.07 13.19 -11.94
C PRO A 130 -10.37 13.21 -11.12
N ALA A 131 -10.81 12.04 -10.62
CA ALA A 131 -12.01 11.94 -9.78
C ALA A 131 -11.83 12.66 -8.43
N MET A 132 -10.63 12.56 -7.83
CA MET A 132 -10.28 13.27 -6.58
C MET A 132 -10.20 14.79 -6.78
N ILE A 133 -9.59 15.24 -7.87
CA ILE A 133 -9.44 16.66 -8.24
C ILE A 133 -10.82 17.30 -8.43
N ALA A 134 -11.72 16.64 -9.19
CA ALA A 134 -13.07 17.14 -9.44
C ALA A 134 -13.88 17.34 -8.14
N ARG A 135 -13.67 16.49 -7.15
CA ARG A 135 -14.33 16.56 -5.84
C ARG A 135 -13.55 17.41 -4.81
N ARG A 136 -12.38 17.89 -5.16
CA ARG A 136 -11.45 18.62 -4.28
C ARG A 136 -11.21 17.89 -2.95
N ARG A 137 -11.13 16.56 -3.02
CA ARG A 137 -10.96 15.68 -1.86
C ARG A 137 -10.40 14.35 -2.31
N GLY A 138 -9.36 13.89 -1.65
CA GLY A 138 -8.78 12.57 -1.87
C GLY A 138 -7.60 12.27 -0.96
N LEU A 139 -7.32 10.98 -0.82
CA LEU A 139 -6.15 10.48 -0.13
C LEU A 139 -5.49 9.37 -0.97
N ILE A 140 -4.24 9.55 -1.32
CA ILE A 140 -3.40 8.52 -1.95
C ILE A 140 -2.36 8.05 -0.91
N VAL A 141 -2.34 6.76 -0.62
CA VAL A 141 -1.37 6.13 0.28
C VAL A 141 -0.49 5.17 -0.51
N ASN A 142 0.79 5.43 -0.57
CA ASN A 142 1.79 4.56 -1.19
C ASN A 142 2.47 3.71 -0.11
N ILE A 143 2.34 2.39 -0.16
CA ILE A 143 3.04 1.50 0.77
C ILE A 143 4.53 1.45 0.41
N SER A 144 5.34 2.03 1.27
CA SER A 144 6.79 2.09 1.09
C SER A 144 7.50 1.42 2.27
N PHE A 145 8.79 1.69 2.47
CA PHE A 145 9.55 1.07 3.56
C PHE A 145 10.88 1.80 3.81
N TRP A 146 11.46 1.60 4.98
CA TRP A 146 12.76 2.15 5.41
C TRP A 146 13.92 1.90 4.43
N ALA A 147 13.78 0.88 3.56
CA ALA A 147 14.75 0.63 2.49
C ALA A 147 14.93 1.82 1.52
N ALA A 148 13.99 2.77 1.48
CA ALA A 148 14.14 4.03 0.76
C ALA A 148 15.25 4.92 1.32
N GLN A 149 15.56 4.81 2.61
CA GLN A 149 16.46 5.68 3.33
C GLN A 149 17.72 4.99 3.81
N LYS A 150 17.73 3.65 3.88
CA LYS A 150 18.84 2.84 4.35
C LYS A 150 18.97 1.57 3.52
N HIS A 151 20.18 1.09 3.33
CA HIS A 151 20.40 -0.20 2.66
C HIS A 151 19.85 -1.36 3.52
N ILE A 152 18.83 -2.06 3.01
CA ILE A 152 18.23 -3.23 3.66
C ILE A 152 18.31 -4.42 2.68
N GLY A 153 19.49 -4.99 2.59
CA GLY A 153 19.78 -6.27 1.94
C GLY A 153 19.58 -6.36 0.42
N ASN A 154 19.06 -5.32 -0.27
CA ASN A 154 18.85 -5.39 -1.72
C ASN A 154 18.79 -3.99 -2.35
N VAL A 155 19.66 -3.73 -3.33
CA VAL A 155 19.77 -2.43 -4.00
C VAL A 155 18.50 -2.10 -4.80
N ALA A 156 17.97 -3.04 -5.60
CA ALA A 156 16.76 -2.80 -6.39
C ALA A 156 15.56 -2.46 -5.50
N TYR A 157 15.45 -3.11 -4.35
CA TYR A 157 14.42 -2.82 -3.35
C TYR A 157 14.57 -1.41 -2.79
N GLY A 158 15.77 -1.03 -2.34
CA GLY A 158 16.02 0.31 -1.81
C GLY A 158 15.71 1.40 -2.83
N VAL A 159 16.21 1.26 -4.06
CA VAL A 159 15.96 2.22 -5.14
C VAL A 159 14.47 2.32 -5.47
N SER A 160 13.74 1.20 -5.53
CA SER A 160 12.31 1.22 -5.83
C SER A 160 11.48 1.89 -4.72
N LYS A 161 11.88 1.72 -3.45
CA LYS A 161 11.22 2.39 -2.32
C LYS A 161 11.56 3.89 -2.27
N ALA A 162 12.81 4.26 -2.57
CA ALA A 162 13.20 5.66 -2.73
C ALA A 162 12.45 6.35 -3.88
N ALA A 163 12.27 5.65 -5.01
CA ALA A 163 11.46 6.14 -6.12
C ALA A 163 9.98 6.33 -5.71
N THR A 164 9.43 5.42 -4.90
CA THR A 164 8.06 5.55 -4.37
C THR A 164 7.92 6.79 -3.47
N ASP A 165 8.89 7.05 -2.60
CA ASP A 165 8.84 8.22 -1.70
C ASP A 165 9.04 9.54 -2.47
N LYS A 166 9.95 9.55 -3.45
CA LYS A 166 10.13 10.73 -4.32
C LYS A 166 8.84 11.01 -5.12
N MET A 167 8.24 9.98 -5.70
CA MET A 167 6.97 10.10 -6.41
C MET A 167 5.85 10.61 -5.49
N THR A 168 5.78 10.15 -4.25
CA THR A 168 4.83 10.64 -3.24
C THR A 168 4.99 12.15 -3.01
N ALA A 169 6.22 12.63 -2.82
CA ALA A 169 6.51 14.05 -2.59
C ALA A 169 6.13 14.93 -3.80
N ASP A 170 6.43 14.46 -5.01
CA ASP A 170 6.14 15.20 -6.24
C ASP A 170 4.63 15.24 -6.53
N MET A 171 3.94 14.10 -6.45
CA MET A 171 2.47 14.05 -6.58
C MET A 171 1.76 14.91 -5.53
N ALA A 172 2.27 14.94 -4.30
CA ALA A 172 1.74 15.79 -3.25
C ALA A 172 1.82 17.27 -3.60
N THR A 173 2.92 17.71 -4.22
CA THR A 173 3.10 19.10 -4.68
C THR A 173 2.06 19.46 -5.72
N GLU A 174 1.81 18.58 -6.69
CA GLU A 174 0.84 18.83 -7.76
C GLU A 174 -0.62 18.74 -7.27
N LEU A 175 -0.94 17.83 -6.33
CA LEU A 175 -2.31 17.54 -5.91
C LEU A 175 -2.79 18.37 -4.72
N LYS A 176 -1.90 18.92 -3.90
CA LYS A 176 -2.23 19.74 -2.73
C LYS A 176 -3.17 20.92 -3.05
N PRO A 177 -3.00 21.69 -4.16
CA PRO A 177 -3.91 22.78 -4.51
C PRO A 177 -5.36 22.33 -4.75
N TYR A 178 -5.55 21.04 -5.03
CA TYR A 178 -6.86 20.44 -5.26
C TYR A 178 -7.45 19.73 -4.03
N GLY A 179 -6.82 19.86 -2.86
CA GLY A 179 -7.31 19.26 -1.62
C GLY A 179 -7.09 17.74 -1.54
N VAL A 180 -6.14 17.20 -2.31
CA VAL A 180 -5.79 15.78 -2.32
C VAL A 180 -4.47 15.57 -1.60
N ALA A 181 -4.48 14.71 -0.58
CA ALA A 181 -3.28 14.32 0.16
C ALA A 181 -2.62 13.09 -0.48
N VAL A 182 -1.28 13.09 -0.50
CA VAL A 182 -0.48 11.95 -0.95
C VAL A 182 0.58 11.66 0.11
N VAL A 183 0.64 10.42 0.61
CA VAL A 183 1.59 10.03 1.67
C VAL A 183 2.27 8.71 1.35
N SER A 184 3.51 8.53 1.80
CA SER A 184 4.15 7.22 1.91
C SER A 184 3.88 6.66 3.30
N LEU A 185 3.43 5.41 3.39
CA LEU A 185 3.21 4.72 4.65
C LEU A 185 4.25 3.61 4.82
N TYR A 186 4.99 3.66 5.93
CA TYR A 186 5.99 2.66 6.32
C TYR A 186 5.40 1.72 7.36
N PRO A 187 5.10 0.47 6.99
CA PRO A 187 4.87 -0.59 7.96
C PRO A 187 6.15 -0.97 8.71
N GLY A 188 6.00 -1.63 9.87
CA GLY A 188 7.04 -2.44 10.46
C GLY A 188 7.14 -3.83 9.81
N LEU A 189 7.57 -4.84 10.57
CA LEU A 189 7.52 -6.23 10.11
C LEU A 189 6.08 -6.73 10.18
N VAL A 190 5.44 -6.88 9.01
CA VAL A 190 4.03 -7.28 8.95
C VAL A 190 3.90 -8.80 8.87
N ARG A 191 3.09 -9.39 9.75
CA ARG A 191 2.75 -10.82 9.80
C ARG A 191 1.85 -11.23 8.64
N THR A 192 2.34 -11.06 7.41
CA THR A 192 1.66 -11.56 6.20
C THR A 192 1.83 -13.08 6.11
N GLU A 193 1.03 -13.74 5.27
CA GLU A 193 1.11 -15.18 5.02
C GLU A 193 2.56 -15.59 4.69
N ARG A 194 3.23 -14.83 3.82
CA ARG A 194 4.61 -15.09 3.42
C ARG A 194 5.62 -14.93 4.56
N VAL A 195 5.45 -13.91 5.40
CA VAL A 195 6.31 -13.70 6.57
C VAL A 195 6.12 -14.84 7.57
N MET A 196 4.88 -15.29 7.76
CA MET A 196 4.56 -16.39 8.68
C MET A 196 5.12 -17.75 8.21
N GLU A 197 5.30 -17.98 6.91
CA GLU A 197 6.03 -19.15 6.38
C GLU A 197 7.48 -19.21 6.90
N SER A 198 8.06 -18.06 7.24
CA SER A 198 9.43 -17.92 7.75
C SER A 198 9.50 -17.51 9.22
N ALA A 199 8.38 -17.57 9.96
CA ALA A 199 8.25 -17.04 11.32
C ALA A 199 9.32 -17.55 12.30
N LYS A 200 9.74 -18.82 12.16
CA LYS A 200 10.76 -19.44 13.02
C LYS A 200 12.15 -18.78 12.96
N TRP A 201 12.39 -17.93 11.95
CA TRP A 201 13.66 -17.25 11.71
C TRP A 201 13.59 -15.76 12.00
N LEU A 202 12.43 -15.25 12.42
CA LEU A 202 12.17 -13.83 12.55
C LEU A 202 11.79 -13.47 13.99
N ASP A 203 12.28 -12.34 14.46
CA ASP A 203 11.77 -11.74 15.68
C ASP A 203 10.46 -11.01 15.39
N LEU A 204 9.36 -11.59 15.89
CA LEU A 204 8.02 -11.07 15.73
C LEU A 204 7.53 -10.24 16.93
N THR A 205 8.37 -9.95 17.92
CA THR A 205 7.99 -9.27 19.17
C THR A 205 7.41 -7.88 18.92
N ASN A 206 7.96 -7.14 17.95
CA ASN A 206 7.48 -5.82 17.51
C ASN A 206 6.84 -5.87 16.11
N SER A 207 6.25 -7.00 15.73
CA SER A 207 5.58 -7.15 14.43
C SER A 207 4.16 -6.60 14.45
N GLU A 208 3.66 -6.30 13.26
CA GLU A 208 2.35 -5.71 13.01
C GLU A 208 1.44 -6.69 12.26
N SER A 209 0.13 -6.65 12.48
CA SER A 209 -0.82 -7.36 11.63
C SER A 209 -1.07 -6.59 10.32
N PRO A 210 -1.54 -7.25 9.23
CA PRO A 210 -2.04 -6.56 8.06
C PRO A 210 -3.18 -5.57 8.37
N GLU A 211 -4.04 -5.91 9.32
CA GLU A 211 -5.14 -5.09 9.79
C GLU A 211 -4.65 -3.82 10.51
N PHE A 212 -3.53 -3.89 11.25
CA PHE A 212 -2.93 -2.72 11.88
C PHE A 212 -2.56 -1.63 10.84
N ILE A 213 -2.02 -2.04 9.70
CA ILE A 213 -1.73 -1.11 8.60
C ILE A 213 -3.05 -0.55 8.04
N GLY A 214 -4.09 -1.37 7.97
CA GLY A 214 -5.43 -0.94 7.58
C GLY A 214 -6.00 0.13 8.52
N ARG A 215 -5.83 -0.02 9.84
CA ARG A 215 -6.22 0.98 10.84
C ARG A 215 -5.49 2.30 10.68
N ALA A 216 -4.19 2.26 10.35
CA ALA A 216 -3.43 3.47 10.04
C ALA A 216 -4.00 4.20 8.81
N VAL A 217 -4.34 3.48 7.74
CA VAL A 217 -4.97 4.05 6.55
C VAL A 217 -6.36 4.58 6.86
N ALA A 218 -7.17 3.86 7.63
CA ALA A 218 -8.51 4.29 8.03
C ALA A 218 -8.47 5.57 8.88
N ALA A 219 -7.50 5.68 9.79
CA ALA A 219 -7.29 6.88 10.60
C ALA A 219 -6.97 8.10 9.74
N LEU A 220 -6.02 7.97 8.79
CA LEU A 220 -5.70 9.03 7.84
C LEU A 220 -6.91 9.41 6.96
N ALA A 221 -7.67 8.42 6.50
CA ALA A 221 -8.84 8.64 5.64
C ALA A 221 -9.99 9.35 6.38
N ALA A 222 -10.11 9.13 7.69
CA ALA A 222 -11.13 9.77 8.53
C ALA A 222 -10.69 11.17 9.04
N ASP A 223 -9.42 11.51 8.91
CA ASP A 223 -8.87 12.77 9.42
C ASP A 223 -9.27 13.95 8.51
N PRO A 224 -10.03 14.94 9.00
CA PRO A 224 -10.41 16.11 8.21
C PRO A 224 -9.23 16.99 7.82
N ASP A 225 -8.11 16.92 8.55
CA ASP A 225 -6.89 17.71 8.31
C ASP A 225 -5.73 16.85 7.74
N VAL A 226 -6.06 15.79 7.00
CA VAL A 226 -5.06 14.87 6.43
C VAL A 226 -4.04 15.57 5.51
N LEU A 227 -4.39 16.74 4.95
CA LEU A 227 -3.48 17.55 4.12
C LEU A 227 -2.21 18.00 4.83
N ARG A 228 -2.19 18.02 6.19
CA ARG A 228 -0.96 18.33 6.96
C ARG A 228 0.15 17.30 6.77
N TYR A 229 -0.22 16.11 6.33
CA TYR A 229 0.72 15.02 6.07
C TYR A 229 1.14 14.88 4.60
N THR A 230 0.50 15.62 3.69
CA THR A 230 0.80 15.47 2.26
C THR A 230 2.28 15.65 1.95
N GLY A 231 2.85 14.74 1.16
CA GLY A 231 4.27 14.71 0.80
C GLY A 231 5.18 14.05 1.85
N LYS A 232 4.64 13.59 2.98
CA LYS A 232 5.44 13.02 4.06
C LYS A 232 5.49 11.49 4.01
N VAL A 233 6.56 10.97 4.61
CA VAL A 233 6.68 9.58 5.01
C VAL A 233 6.12 9.44 6.42
N LEU A 234 5.20 8.51 6.63
CA LEU A 234 4.54 8.24 7.89
C LEU A 234 4.83 6.79 8.31
N VAL A 235 5.02 6.55 9.60
CA VAL A 235 5.23 5.22 10.17
C VAL A 235 3.92 4.73 10.79
N ALA A 236 3.46 3.53 10.43
CA ALA A 236 2.16 3.01 10.87
C ALA A 236 2.01 3.00 12.40
N ALA A 237 3.04 2.52 13.12
CA ALA A 237 3.05 2.53 14.58
C ALA A 237 3.10 3.96 15.18
N GLY A 238 3.68 4.94 14.47
CA GLY A 238 3.63 6.35 14.88
C GLY A 238 2.21 6.91 14.80
N LEU A 239 1.50 6.59 13.71
CA LEU A 239 0.08 6.94 13.57
C LEU A 239 -0.80 6.27 14.64
N ALA A 240 -0.47 5.03 15.04
CA ALA A 240 -1.19 4.36 16.11
C ALA A 240 -1.10 5.10 17.44
N MET A 241 0.06 5.63 17.76
CA MET A 241 0.24 6.46 18.95
C MET A 241 -0.52 7.79 18.85
N GLU A 242 -0.52 8.42 17.67
CA GLU A 242 -1.17 9.71 17.45
C GLU A 242 -2.71 9.60 17.45
N TYR A 243 -3.25 8.59 16.77
CA TYR A 243 -4.70 8.39 16.65
C TYR A 243 -5.31 7.46 17.70
N GLY A 244 -4.50 6.82 18.56
CA GLY A 244 -4.97 6.02 19.68
C GLY A 244 -5.56 4.66 19.29
N PHE A 245 -5.07 4.01 18.23
CA PHE A 245 -5.49 2.65 17.87
C PHE A 245 -4.42 1.61 18.22
N THR A 246 -4.85 0.35 18.36
CA THR A 246 -3.98 -0.80 18.66
C THR A 246 -4.00 -1.80 17.52
N ASP A 247 -3.14 -2.82 17.58
CA ASP A 247 -3.21 -3.99 16.71
C ASP A 247 -4.37 -4.92 17.12
N VAL A 248 -4.64 -5.96 16.35
CA VAL A 248 -5.74 -6.92 16.57
C VAL A 248 -5.63 -7.68 17.90
N ASP A 249 -4.42 -7.81 18.44
CA ASP A 249 -4.11 -8.42 19.73
C ASP A 249 -4.14 -7.41 20.90
N GLY A 250 -4.55 -6.16 20.65
CA GLY A 250 -4.61 -5.07 21.63
C GLY A 250 -3.28 -4.39 21.93
N LYS A 251 -2.19 -4.80 21.31
CA LYS A 251 -0.86 -4.18 21.48
C LYS A 251 -0.70 -2.96 20.57
N THR A 252 0.20 -2.07 20.96
CA THR A 252 0.70 -0.97 20.13
C THR A 252 2.16 -1.24 19.82
N PRO A 253 2.50 -1.67 18.59
CA PRO A 253 3.89 -1.83 18.17
C PRO A 253 4.67 -0.52 18.34
N ARG A 254 5.94 -0.63 18.72
CA ARG A 254 6.83 0.54 18.84
C ARG A 254 7.17 1.06 17.45
N PRO A 255 7.03 2.37 17.19
CA PRO A 255 7.48 2.95 15.93
C PRO A 255 8.96 2.68 15.68
N LEU A 256 9.28 2.17 14.50
CA LEU A 256 10.66 2.01 14.07
C LEU A 256 11.24 3.36 13.65
N THR A 257 12.54 3.50 13.84
CA THR A 257 13.33 4.64 13.37
C THR A 257 14.43 4.14 12.42
N LEU A 258 15.14 5.06 11.79
CA LEU A 258 16.25 4.72 10.89
C LEU A 258 17.37 3.94 11.57
N THR A 259 17.49 4.02 12.89
CA THR A 259 18.48 3.27 13.69
C THR A 259 18.01 1.85 14.04
N ASP A 260 16.71 1.58 13.99
CA ASP A 260 16.13 0.27 14.34
C ASP A 260 16.16 -0.74 13.18
N VAL A 261 16.33 -0.26 11.94
CA VAL A 261 16.25 -1.06 10.72
C VAL A 261 17.62 -1.28 10.05
#